data_334481bd7e22acde78a2d2a9cacc59c3
#
_entry.id   334481bd7e22acde78a2d2a9cacc59c3
#
_cell.length_a   1.000
_cell.length_b   1.000
_cell.length_c   1.000
_cell.angle_alpha   90.00
_cell.angle_beta   90.00
_cell.angle_gamma   90.00
#
_symmetry.space_group_name_H-M   'P 1'
#
loop_
_entity.id
_entity.type
_entity.pdbx_description
1 polymer ?
#
loop_
_entity_poly.entity_id
_entity_poly.type
_entity_poly.pdbx_seq_one_letter_code
_entity_poly.pdbx_strand_id
1 'polypeptide(L)'
;MVNLNSSVLGNNQNKNVKDSNTVNAVKVNNLTPTATVKSESTFAEVRLSKNAPVQAALDKHLNRALGKYFTVTGAEFQETPDYNDPDKLNTATVYSVRVTSKKAWLPQGTELQIKVKDHKPIFNQQDLQDIMFGSSAPVVVSFERLAHYHFGSGESLNAADVHKVDISVKEAMDLG
;
A
#
# COMPACT_ATOMS: atom_id res chain seq x y z
N MET A 1 20.05 34.71 51.82
CA MET A 1 20.81 35.92 51.54
C MET A 1 21.01 36.03 50.03
N VAL A 2 20.55 37.14 49.56
CA VAL A 2 20.83 37.90 48.33
C VAL A 2 20.09 37.45 47.08
N ASN A 3 19.04 38.04 46.87
CA ASN A 3 18.32 38.87 45.91
C ASN A 3 19.18 39.52 44.83
N LEU A 4 18.62 39.57 43.60
CA LEU A 4 18.63 40.72 42.65
C LEU A 4 18.10 40.20 41.31
N ASN A 5 16.87 40.49 40.93
CA ASN A 5 16.37 41.67 40.17
C ASN A 5 17.18 42.06 38.94
N SER A 6 16.56 41.95 37.76
CA SER A 6 16.26 43.13 36.95
C SER A 6 15.54 42.77 35.65
N SER A 7 14.40 43.34 35.53
CA SER A 7 13.60 43.60 34.34
C SER A 7 14.33 44.47 33.32
N VAL A 8 14.12 44.23 32.01
CA VAL A 8 14.07 45.30 31.00
C VAL A 8 13.02 44.96 29.93
N LEU A 9 12.00 45.77 29.93
CA LEU A 9 11.06 46.00 28.85
C LEU A 9 11.76 46.57 27.63
N GLY A 10 11.42 46.10 26.46
CA GLY A 10 11.77 46.70 25.20
C GLY A 10 10.59 46.64 24.23
N ASN A 11 9.70 47.60 24.38
CA ASN A 11 8.70 47.96 23.38
C ASN A 11 9.38 48.43 22.10
N ASN A 12 9.10 47.87 20.97
CA ASN A 12 9.35 48.52 19.69
C ASN A 12 8.12 48.36 18.79
N GLN A 13 7.32 49.41 18.85
CA GLN A 13 6.36 49.73 17.80
C GLN A 13 7.15 50.14 16.56
N ASN A 14 6.89 49.54 15.42
CA ASN A 14 7.32 50.11 14.16
C ASN A 14 6.17 50.21 13.17
N LYS A 15 5.92 51.44 12.89
CA LYS A 15 5.09 52.18 11.98
C LYS A 15 4.81 51.51 10.65
N ASN A 16 3.54 51.65 10.28
CA ASN A 16 2.99 51.65 8.93
C ASN A 16 3.89 52.32 7.88
N VAL A 17 4.24 51.60 6.85
CA VAL A 17 4.56 52.14 5.54
C VAL A 17 3.56 51.58 4.55
N LYS A 18 2.67 52.46 4.12
CA LYS A 18 1.84 52.24 2.93
C LYS A 18 2.75 52.43 1.73
N ASP A 19 3.04 51.40 0.99
CA ASP A 19 3.44 51.54 -0.40
C ASP A 19 2.43 50.81 -1.28
N SER A 20 1.70 51.65 -1.97
CA SER A 20 0.81 51.31 -3.07
C SER A 20 1.65 50.92 -4.29
N ASN A 21 1.82 49.65 -4.54
CA ASN A 21 2.22 49.14 -5.85
C ASN A 21 1.04 48.42 -6.49
N THR A 22 0.37 49.16 -7.33
CA THR A 22 -0.59 48.69 -8.31
C THR A 22 0.14 47.82 -9.33
N VAL A 23 0.22 46.54 -9.09
CA VAL A 23 0.66 45.59 -10.11
C VAL A 23 -0.60 45.13 -10.84
N ASN A 24 -0.68 45.51 -12.11
CA ASN A 24 -1.73 45.09 -13.05
C ASN A 24 -2.00 43.58 -12.94
N ALA A 25 -3.22 43.26 -12.53
CA ALA A 25 -3.75 41.91 -12.64
C ALA A 25 -3.82 41.53 -14.10
N VAL A 26 -2.84 40.74 -14.56
CA VAL A 26 -2.94 40.02 -15.81
C VAL A 26 -4.10 39.04 -15.64
N LYS A 27 -5.21 39.31 -16.30
CA LYS A 27 -6.30 38.35 -16.50
C LYS A 27 -5.73 37.15 -17.18
N VAL A 28 -5.38 36.12 -16.38
CA VAL A 28 -5.17 34.79 -16.91
C VAL A 28 -6.54 34.30 -17.35
N ASN A 29 -6.76 34.32 -18.66
CA ASN A 29 -7.95 33.74 -19.27
C ASN A 29 -8.11 32.32 -18.75
N ASN A 30 -9.32 32.02 -18.28
CA ASN A 30 -9.78 30.66 -17.99
C ASN A 30 -9.59 29.79 -19.24
N LEU A 31 -8.43 29.15 -19.33
CA LEU A 31 -8.27 27.99 -20.16
C LEU A 31 -8.99 26.84 -19.45
N THR A 32 -10.24 26.68 -19.78
CA THR A 32 -10.98 25.45 -19.54
C THR A 32 -10.22 24.36 -20.32
N PRO A 33 -9.58 23.37 -19.71
CA PRO A 33 -9.02 22.27 -20.46
C PRO A 33 -10.16 21.35 -20.85
N THR A 34 -10.84 21.68 -21.95
CA THR A 34 -11.66 20.73 -22.68
C THR A 34 -10.72 19.95 -23.59
N ALA A 35 -9.92 19.12 -22.99
CA ALA A 35 -9.20 18.08 -23.71
C ALA A 35 -9.69 16.76 -23.11
N THR A 36 -10.79 16.25 -23.67
CA THR A 36 -11.12 14.83 -23.61
C THR A 36 -10.07 14.10 -24.45
N VAL A 37 -8.86 14.02 -23.95
CA VAL A 37 -7.88 13.11 -24.49
C VAL A 37 -8.34 11.73 -24.03
N LYS A 38 -9.04 11.02 -24.91
CA LYS A 38 -9.14 9.56 -24.85
C LYS A 38 -7.73 9.02 -25.12
N SER A 39 -6.86 9.16 -24.15
CA SER A 39 -5.64 8.43 -24.12
C SER A 39 -6.01 7.06 -23.56
N GLU A 40 -5.93 6.04 -24.38
CA GLU A 40 -5.86 4.64 -23.96
C GLU A 40 -4.56 4.37 -23.20
N SER A 41 -4.09 5.33 -22.42
CA SER A 41 -2.97 5.14 -21.53
C SER A 41 -3.49 4.39 -20.32
N THR A 42 -2.85 3.30 -20.00
CA THR A 42 -2.97 2.51 -18.79
C THR A 42 -2.94 3.36 -17.48
N PHE A 43 -2.69 4.64 -17.57
CA PHE A 43 -2.72 5.61 -16.47
C PHE A 43 -4.12 6.19 -16.18
N ALA A 44 -5.09 6.10 -17.13
CA ALA A 44 -6.42 6.68 -16.95
C ALA A 44 -7.28 5.96 -15.88
N GLU A 45 -6.96 4.71 -15.58
CA GLU A 45 -7.70 3.91 -14.60
C GLU A 45 -7.17 4.01 -13.17
N VAL A 46 -6.06 4.72 -12.94
CA VAL A 46 -5.56 4.95 -11.59
C VAL A 46 -6.39 6.03 -10.94
N ARG A 47 -7.30 5.67 -10.08
CA ARG A 47 -7.82 6.58 -9.07
C ARG A 47 -6.68 6.88 -8.10
N LEU A 48 -5.93 7.94 -8.40
CA LEU A 48 -4.90 8.43 -7.51
C LEU A 48 -5.57 8.80 -6.19
N SER A 49 -5.15 8.20 -5.10
CA SER A 49 -5.54 8.65 -3.79
C SER A 49 -5.06 10.08 -3.62
N LYS A 50 -5.95 10.99 -3.18
CA LYS A 50 -5.57 12.38 -2.90
C LYS A 50 -4.42 12.49 -1.89
N ASN A 51 -4.32 11.49 -1.00
CA ASN A 51 -3.36 11.48 0.10
C ASN A 51 -2.05 10.74 -0.24
N ALA A 52 -2.06 9.87 -1.25
CA ALA A 52 -0.89 9.07 -1.62
C ALA A 52 -0.86 8.78 -3.13
N PRO A 53 -0.72 9.81 -3.99
CA PRO A 53 -0.77 9.63 -5.44
C PRO A 53 0.39 8.78 -5.98
N VAL A 54 1.57 8.92 -5.39
CA VAL A 54 2.76 8.15 -5.79
C VAL A 54 2.59 6.68 -5.42
N GLN A 55 2.06 6.39 -4.22
CA GLN A 55 1.78 5.04 -3.77
C GLN A 55 0.79 4.34 -4.70
N ALA A 56 -0.34 5.00 -5.02
CA ALA A 56 -1.33 4.46 -5.93
C ALA A 56 -0.77 4.21 -7.35
N ALA A 57 0.18 5.01 -7.81
CA ALA A 57 0.87 4.79 -9.07
C ALA A 57 1.81 3.58 -9.01
N LEU A 58 2.54 3.40 -7.91
CA LEU A 58 3.45 2.27 -7.69
C LEU A 58 2.69 0.94 -7.56
N ASP A 59 1.54 0.93 -6.89
CA ASP A 59 0.73 -0.27 -6.67
C ASP A 59 0.34 -0.97 -7.98
N LYS A 60 0.19 -0.23 -9.07
CA LYS A 60 -0.05 -0.81 -10.40
C LYS A 60 1.08 -1.70 -10.90
N HIS A 61 2.29 -1.44 -10.46
CA HIS A 61 3.46 -2.17 -10.91
C HIS A 61 3.84 -3.32 -9.97
N LEU A 62 3.11 -3.51 -8.85
CA LEU A 62 3.42 -4.57 -7.89
C LEU A 62 3.37 -5.97 -8.52
N ASN A 63 2.39 -6.27 -9.36
CA ASN A 63 2.34 -7.56 -10.05
C ASN A 63 3.56 -7.80 -10.95
N ARG A 64 4.17 -6.73 -11.49
CA ARG A 64 5.40 -6.85 -12.26
C ARG A 64 6.61 -7.03 -11.35
N ALA A 65 6.63 -6.36 -10.19
CA ALA A 65 7.70 -6.46 -9.23
C ALA A 65 7.72 -7.80 -8.49
N LEU A 66 6.55 -8.29 -8.09
CA LEU A 66 6.38 -9.47 -7.24
C LEU A 66 6.01 -10.73 -8.04
N GLY A 67 5.51 -10.58 -9.27
CA GLY A 67 4.86 -11.64 -10.04
C GLY A 67 3.37 -11.75 -9.73
N LYS A 68 2.66 -12.52 -10.54
CA LYS A 68 1.21 -12.72 -10.43
C LYS A 68 0.84 -13.89 -9.51
N TYR A 69 1.72 -14.87 -9.43
CA TYR A 69 1.47 -16.13 -8.73
C TYR A 69 2.48 -16.32 -7.61
N PHE A 70 1.99 -16.88 -6.50
CA PHE A 70 2.76 -17.11 -5.29
C PHE A 70 2.54 -18.52 -4.79
N THR A 71 3.56 -19.12 -4.18
CA THR A 71 3.43 -20.40 -3.48
C THR A 71 3.18 -20.13 -2.01
N VAL A 72 2.10 -20.67 -1.45
CA VAL A 72 1.75 -20.50 -0.04
C VAL A 72 2.66 -21.34 0.83
N THR A 73 3.16 -20.73 1.91
CA THR A 73 3.93 -21.40 2.98
C THR A 73 3.21 -21.38 4.32
N GLY A 74 2.17 -20.58 4.47
CA GLY A 74 1.34 -20.52 5.67
C GLY A 74 0.26 -19.45 5.56
N ALA A 75 -0.69 -19.46 6.49
CA ALA A 75 -1.67 -18.40 6.68
C ALA A 75 -2.05 -18.30 8.16
N GLU A 76 -2.22 -17.09 8.62
CA GLU A 76 -2.61 -16.77 10.00
C GLU A 76 -3.83 -15.86 10.00
N PHE A 77 -4.89 -16.26 10.71
CA PHE A 77 -6.04 -15.40 10.93
C PHE A 77 -5.81 -14.52 12.14
N GLN A 78 -6.02 -13.22 11.98
CA GLN A 78 -5.80 -12.21 13.01
C GLN A 78 -7.08 -11.46 13.29
N GLU A 79 -7.37 -11.26 14.56
CA GLU A 79 -8.45 -10.41 15.07
C GLU A 79 -7.82 -9.33 15.95
N THR A 80 -8.06 -8.08 15.62
CA THR A 80 -7.53 -6.94 16.38
C THR A 80 -8.64 -5.96 16.68
N PRO A 81 -8.75 -5.43 17.92
CA PRO A 81 -9.69 -4.37 18.22
C PRO A 81 -9.52 -3.17 17.32
N ASP A 82 -10.62 -2.55 16.90
CA ASP A 82 -10.57 -1.29 16.16
C ASP A 82 -10.08 -0.17 17.08
N TYR A 83 -9.25 0.71 16.52
CA TYR A 83 -8.67 1.82 17.29
C TYR A 83 -9.72 2.82 17.79
N ASN A 84 -10.80 3.04 17.02
CA ASN A 84 -11.85 4.01 17.34
C ASN A 84 -13.02 3.36 18.09
N ASP A 85 -13.18 2.06 18.02
CA ASP A 85 -14.27 1.29 18.61
C ASP A 85 -13.75 -0.06 19.11
N PRO A 86 -13.31 -0.14 20.40
CA PRO A 86 -12.73 -1.36 20.96
C PRO A 86 -13.66 -2.58 20.96
N ASP A 87 -14.97 -2.35 20.88
CA ASP A 87 -15.97 -3.43 20.81
C ASP A 87 -16.07 -4.04 19.41
N LYS A 88 -15.49 -3.36 18.41
CA LYS A 88 -15.41 -3.82 17.03
C LYS A 88 -14.08 -4.53 16.79
N LEU A 89 -14.14 -5.74 16.24
CA LEU A 89 -12.96 -6.48 15.81
C LEU A 89 -12.72 -6.28 14.29
N ASN A 90 -11.51 -5.87 13.98
CA ASN A 90 -11.00 -5.90 12.61
C ASN A 90 -10.36 -7.27 12.38
N THR A 91 -10.83 -7.96 11.36
CA THR A 91 -10.33 -9.26 10.98
C THR A 91 -9.40 -9.18 9.77
N ALA A 92 -8.43 -10.05 9.70
CA ALA A 92 -7.58 -10.19 8.52
C ALA A 92 -6.93 -11.57 8.48
N THR A 93 -6.58 -12.02 7.28
CA THR A 93 -5.68 -13.16 7.11
C THR A 93 -4.34 -12.67 6.56
N VAL A 94 -3.26 -13.06 7.19
CA VAL A 94 -1.89 -12.84 6.72
C VAL A 94 -1.39 -14.13 6.08
N TYR A 95 -1.16 -14.07 4.77
CA TYR A 95 -0.61 -15.17 4.01
C TYR A 95 0.91 -15.05 3.93
N SER A 96 1.63 -16.06 4.38
CA SER A 96 3.05 -16.23 4.12
C SER A 96 3.21 -16.92 2.78
N VAL A 97 3.93 -16.28 1.85
CA VAL A 97 4.05 -16.76 0.47
C VAL A 97 5.46 -16.58 -0.05
N ARG A 98 5.81 -17.34 -1.09
CA ARG A 98 7.05 -17.18 -1.85
C ARG A 98 6.78 -16.68 -3.25
N VAL A 99 7.59 -15.74 -3.71
CA VAL A 99 7.61 -15.29 -5.10
C VAL A 99 7.89 -16.48 -6.00
N THR A 100 6.99 -16.75 -6.94
CA THR A 100 7.08 -17.92 -7.82
C THR A 100 7.57 -17.56 -9.22
N SER A 101 7.20 -16.38 -9.72
CA SER A 101 7.52 -15.96 -11.08
C SER A 101 9.01 -15.76 -11.32
N LYS A 102 9.51 -16.27 -12.45
CA LYS A 102 10.87 -16.01 -12.93
C LYS A 102 11.03 -14.60 -13.51
N LYS A 103 9.93 -13.93 -13.86
CA LYS A 103 9.91 -12.59 -14.46
C LYS A 103 9.73 -11.48 -13.43
N ALA A 104 9.50 -11.83 -12.15
CA ALA A 104 9.43 -10.86 -11.08
C ALA A 104 10.78 -10.15 -10.91
N TRP A 105 10.73 -8.91 -10.42
CA TRP A 105 11.96 -8.18 -10.07
C TRP A 105 12.58 -8.71 -8.78
N LEU A 106 11.75 -9.20 -7.86
CA LEU A 106 12.25 -9.88 -6.68
C LEU A 106 12.74 -11.29 -7.06
N PRO A 107 13.82 -11.76 -6.42
CA PRO A 107 14.31 -13.11 -6.61
C PRO A 107 13.23 -14.16 -6.33
N GLN A 108 13.17 -15.18 -7.18
CA GLN A 108 12.30 -16.34 -6.96
C GLN A 108 12.59 -16.98 -5.60
N GLY A 109 11.56 -17.36 -4.87
CA GLY A 109 11.69 -17.92 -3.51
C GLY A 109 11.74 -16.86 -2.41
N THR A 110 11.77 -15.55 -2.74
CA THR A 110 11.66 -14.49 -1.73
C THR A 110 10.37 -14.65 -0.93
N GLU A 111 10.49 -14.68 0.40
CA GLU A 111 9.35 -14.80 1.30
C GLU A 111 8.71 -13.43 1.53
N LEU A 112 7.39 -13.38 1.47
CA LEU A 112 6.57 -12.19 1.64
C LEU A 112 5.38 -12.52 2.55
N GLN A 113 4.89 -11.50 3.25
CA GLN A 113 3.62 -11.55 3.96
C GLN A 113 2.62 -10.61 3.29
N ILE A 114 1.46 -11.16 2.91
CA ILE A 114 0.39 -10.41 2.25
C ILE A 114 -0.87 -10.50 3.10
N LYS A 115 -1.36 -9.34 3.53
CA LYS A 115 -2.54 -9.21 4.39
C LYS A 115 -3.80 -8.99 3.56
N VAL A 116 -4.82 -9.82 3.78
CA VAL A 116 -6.15 -9.65 3.22
C VAL A 116 -7.11 -9.29 4.36
N LYS A 117 -7.69 -8.09 4.32
CA LYS A 117 -8.60 -7.59 5.35
C LYS A 117 -9.98 -8.18 5.19
N ASP A 118 -10.69 -8.32 6.32
CA ASP A 118 -12.08 -8.81 6.39
C ASP A 118 -12.28 -10.16 5.68
N HIS A 119 -11.24 -10.98 5.68
CA HIS A 119 -11.20 -12.24 4.96
C HIS A 119 -10.75 -13.38 5.87
N LYS A 120 -11.47 -14.49 5.84
CA LYS A 120 -11.06 -15.74 6.51
C LYS A 120 -10.07 -16.50 5.62
N PRO A 121 -9.18 -17.32 6.20
CA PRO A 121 -8.28 -18.15 5.41
C PRO A 121 -9.05 -19.00 4.40
N ILE A 122 -8.56 -19.06 3.15
CA ILE A 122 -9.12 -19.95 2.11
C ILE A 122 -8.71 -21.40 2.32
N PHE A 123 -7.86 -21.66 3.31
CA PHE A 123 -7.37 -22.97 3.72
C PHE A 123 -7.96 -23.35 5.06
N ASN A 124 -8.34 -24.59 5.22
CA ASN A 124 -8.68 -25.11 6.55
C ASN A 124 -7.41 -25.44 7.35
N GLN A 125 -7.57 -25.77 8.62
CA GLN A 125 -6.45 -26.02 9.52
C GLN A 125 -5.58 -27.22 9.06
N GLN A 126 -6.20 -28.25 8.53
CA GLN A 126 -5.47 -29.42 8.01
C GLN A 126 -4.66 -29.07 6.78
N ASP A 127 -5.26 -28.33 5.82
CA ASP A 127 -4.56 -27.85 4.63
C ASP A 127 -3.31 -27.02 4.99
N LEU A 128 -3.43 -26.15 6.00
CA LEU A 128 -2.31 -25.33 6.47
C LEU A 128 -1.21 -26.18 7.10
N GLN A 129 -1.56 -27.19 7.88
CA GLN A 129 -0.58 -28.12 8.45
C GLN A 129 0.14 -28.89 7.33
N ASP A 130 -0.60 -29.40 6.36
CA ASP A 130 -0.02 -30.14 5.23
C ASP A 130 0.91 -29.27 4.38
N ILE A 131 0.56 -27.99 4.18
CA ILE A 131 1.42 -27.00 3.52
C ILE A 131 2.69 -26.74 4.34
N MET A 132 2.55 -26.49 5.64
CA MET A 132 3.68 -26.15 6.52
C MET A 132 4.67 -27.32 6.67
N PHE A 133 4.16 -28.55 6.74
CA PHE A 133 5.00 -29.76 6.87
C PHE A 133 5.44 -30.33 5.53
N GLY A 134 5.01 -29.73 4.40
CA GLY A 134 5.35 -30.24 3.07
C GLY A 134 4.71 -31.59 2.74
N SER A 135 3.63 -31.95 3.43
CA SER A 135 2.91 -33.21 3.23
C SER A 135 2.00 -33.18 1.99
N SER A 136 1.66 -31.98 1.52
CA SER A 136 0.87 -31.75 0.30
C SER A 136 1.71 -31.16 -0.83
N ALA A 137 1.19 -31.24 -2.06
CA ALA A 137 1.75 -30.49 -3.17
C ALA A 137 1.71 -28.98 -2.88
N PRO A 138 2.74 -28.22 -3.30
CA PRO A 138 2.74 -26.77 -3.10
C PRO A 138 1.51 -26.13 -3.74
N VAL A 139 0.82 -25.27 -2.99
CA VAL A 139 -0.40 -24.59 -3.44
C VAL A 139 -0.05 -23.23 -4.01
N VAL A 140 -0.56 -22.95 -5.21
CA VAL A 140 -0.40 -21.67 -5.90
C VAL A 140 -1.61 -20.80 -5.66
N VAL A 141 -1.36 -19.52 -5.36
CA VAL A 141 -2.39 -18.49 -5.19
C VAL A 141 -2.07 -17.26 -6.03
N SER A 142 -3.11 -16.47 -6.29
CA SER A 142 -3.01 -15.12 -6.83
C SER A 142 -3.74 -14.14 -5.91
N PHE A 143 -3.30 -12.88 -5.88
CA PHE A 143 -3.91 -11.83 -5.08
C PHE A 143 -4.49 -10.75 -5.99
N GLU A 144 -5.66 -10.23 -5.60
CA GLU A 144 -6.27 -9.11 -6.29
C GLU A 144 -5.88 -7.78 -5.64
N ARG A 145 -5.63 -6.77 -6.48
CA ARG A 145 -5.37 -5.39 -6.05
C ARG A 145 -4.33 -5.28 -4.95
N LEU A 146 -3.16 -5.84 -5.22
CA LEU A 146 -2.02 -5.65 -4.33
C LEU A 146 -1.73 -4.17 -4.11
N ALA A 147 -1.51 -3.79 -2.88
CA ALA A 147 -1.10 -2.45 -2.46
C ALA A 147 0.07 -2.56 -1.49
N HIS A 148 1.04 -1.68 -1.66
CA HIS A 148 2.21 -1.60 -0.80
C HIS A 148 2.15 -0.33 0.04
N TYR A 149 2.37 -0.47 1.34
CA TYR A 149 2.43 0.63 2.29
C TYR A 149 3.78 0.61 2.99
N HIS A 150 4.45 1.75 2.98
CA HIS A 150 5.67 1.97 3.73
C HIS A 150 5.40 2.94 4.89
N PHE A 151 5.83 2.58 6.10
CA PHE A 151 5.67 3.39 7.29
C PHE A 151 6.88 3.24 8.21
N GLY A 152 7.55 4.34 8.47
CA GLY A 152 8.66 4.41 9.43
C GLY A 152 9.70 3.30 9.25
N SER A 153 9.64 2.29 10.09
CA SER A 153 10.58 1.17 10.12
C SER A 153 10.10 -0.09 9.40
N GLY A 154 8.94 -0.05 8.74
CA GLY A 154 8.36 -1.26 8.17
C GLY A 154 7.62 -1.03 6.86
N GLU A 155 7.23 -2.13 6.26
CA GLU A 155 6.38 -2.17 5.07
C GLU A 155 5.27 -3.20 5.23
N SER A 156 4.18 -3.02 4.51
CA SER A 156 3.05 -3.94 4.48
C SER A 156 2.54 -4.11 3.07
N LEU A 157 2.35 -5.35 2.66
CA LEU A 157 1.64 -5.70 1.45
C LEU A 157 0.21 -6.09 1.82
N ASN A 158 -0.75 -5.43 1.22
CA ASN A 158 -2.16 -5.74 1.38
C ASN A 158 -2.77 -6.14 0.05
N ALA A 159 -3.79 -6.99 0.09
CA ALA A 159 -4.58 -7.35 -1.08
C ALA A 159 -6.07 -7.21 -0.77
N ALA A 160 -6.88 -7.03 -1.81
CA ALA A 160 -8.32 -7.00 -1.66
C ALA A 160 -8.91 -8.40 -1.51
N ASP A 161 -8.32 -9.39 -2.18
CA ASP A 161 -8.76 -10.77 -2.16
C ASP A 161 -7.63 -11.74 -2.54
N VAL A 162 -7.86 -13.05 -2.32
CA VAL A 162 -6.93 -14.13 -2.62
C VAL A 162 -7.67 -15.31 -3.25
N HIS A 163 -7.09 -15.89 -4.28
CA HIS A 163 -7.66 -17.03 -5.00
C HIS A 163 -6.66 -18.16 -5.11
N LYS A 164 -7.12 -19.38 -4.83
CA LYS A 164 -6.38 -20.61 -5.16
C LYS A 164 -6.38 -20.79 -6.67
N VAL A 165 -5.23 -21.07 -7.25
CA VAL A 165 -5.06 -21.27 -8.69
C VAL A 165 -4.68 -22.70 -8.96
N ASP A 166 -5.43 -23.34 -9.83
CA ASP A 166 -5.21 -24.76 -10.19
C ASP A 166 -4.18 -24.87 -11.33
N ILE A 167 -2.95 -24.51 -11.00
CA ILE A 167 -1.77 -24.67 -11.87
C ILE A 167 -0.61 -25.23 -11.05
N SER A 168 0.30 -25.91 -11.71
CA SER A 168 1.53 -26.36 -11.07
C SER A 168 2.46 -25.17 -10.78
N VAL A 169 3.35 -25.34 -9.79
CA VAL A 169 4.39 -24.33 -9.49
C VAL A 169 5.24 -24.04 -10.73
N LYS A 170 5.54 -25.06 -11.54
CA LYS A 170 6.31 -24.90 -12.78
C LYS A 170 5.60 -23.99 -13.78
N GLU A 171 4.30 -24.18 -13.98
CA GLU A 171 3.49 -23.29 -14.84
C GLU A 171 3.42 -21.88 -14.27
N ALA A 172 3.23 -21.74 -12.96
CA ALA A 172 3.22 -20.44 -12.29
C ALA A 172 4.53 -19.68 -12.46
N MET A 173 5.68 -20.39 -12.48
CA MET A 173 7.00 -19.80 -12.74
C MET A 173 7.11 -19.17 -14.13
N ASP A 174 6.51 -19.78 -15.13
CA ASP A 174 6.66 -19.38 -16.53
C ASP A 174 5.59 -18.38 -16.97
N LEU A 175 4.39 -18.45 -16.37
CA LEU A 175 3.25 -17.58 -16.66
C LEU A 175 3.31 -16.23 -15.94
N GLY A 176 3.98 -16.15 -14.79
CA GLY A 176 4.03 -14.96 -13.93
C GLY A 176 4.93 -13.83 -14.40
#